data_9c18d6a359b5dcc50a8cc8d336772f14
#
_entry.id   9c18d6a359b5dcc50a8cc8d336772f14
#
_cell.length_a   1.000
_cell.length_b   1.000
_cell.length_c   1.000
_cell.angle_alpha   90.00
_cell.angle_beta   90.00
_cell.angle_gamma   90.00
#
_symmetry.space_group_name_H-M   'P 1'
#
loop_
_entity.id
_entity.type
_entity.pdbx_description
1 polymer ?
#
loop_
_entity_poly.entity_id
_entity_poly.type
_entity_poly.pdbx_seq_one_letter_code
_entity_poly.pdbx_strand_id
1 'polypeptide(L)'
;MRTQKSQKGFSLIELLIVVAIIGIIAAIAIPNLLASRRAANEGSAQSSMRTLHSSQATYQSTSGNGNYGSLADLRAVQLIDTQLAGGVKSGYNFTMAPVAATLDATTGAIISPALFTATGVPSQATAGVTQTGTRRFGIDQSGNFVVDAVTLTGDFTVGEIDAPTGNIKFIGN
;
A
#
# COMPACT_ATOMS: atom_id res chain seq x y z
N MET A 1 8.09 -12.62 -68.06
CA MET A 1 7.27 -13.60 -67.28
C MET A 1 7.42 -13.29 -65.80
N ARG A 2 6.34 -12.86 -65.15
CA ARG A 2 6.33 -12.69 -63.66
C ARG A 2 5.88 -14.04 -63.03
N THR A 3 6.80 -14.70 -62.37
CA THR A 3 6.49 -15.87 -61.54
C THR A 3 5.64 -15.45 -60.36
N GLN A 4 4.37 -15.80 -60.35
CA GLN A 4 3.51 -15.67 -59.17
C GLN A 4 4.01 -16.67 -58.09
N LYS A 5 4.57 -16.13 -56.99
CA LYS A 5 4.84 -16.93 -55.81
C LYS A 5 3.49 -17.40 -55.24
N SER A 6 3.27 -18.72 -55.21
CA SER A 6 2.11 -19.35 -54.58
C SER A 6 2.10 -18.95 -53.10
N GLN A 7 1.09 -18.20 -52.68
CA GLN A 7 0.81 -17.94 -51.25
C GLN A 7 0.23 -19.21 -50.66
N LYS A 8 1.01 -19.83 -49.75
CA LYS A 8 0.52 -20.96 -48.95
C LYS A 8 -0.38 -20.38 -47.85
N GLY A 9 -1.64 -20.73 -47.87
CA GLY A 9 -2.59 -20.39 -46.77
C GLY A 9 -2.30 -21.20 -45.49
N PHE A 10 -2.62 -20.62 -44.33
CA PHE A 10 -2.56 -21.33 -43.04
C PHE A 10 -3.65 -22.39 -42.95
N SER A 11 -3.31 -23.57 -42.42
CA SER A 11 -4.28 -24.62 -42.13
C SER A 11 -5.06 -24.25 -40.85
N LEU A 12 -6.36 -24.57 -40.86
CA LEU A 12 -7.22 -24.35 -39.68
C LEU A 12 -6.70 -25.14 -38.46
N ILE A 13 -6.13 -26.33 -38.66
CA ILE A 13 -5.57 -27.15 -37.59
C ILE A 13 -4.29 -26.54 -36.99
N GLU A 14 -3.44 -25.90 -37.80
CA GLU A 14 -2.25 -25.18 -37.30
C GLU A 14 -2.67 -24.04 -36.37
N LEU A 15 -3.70 -23.28 -36.72
CA LEU A 15 -4.21 -22.19 -35.87
C LEU A 15 -4.81 -22.76 -34.57
N LEU A 16 -5.55 -23.87 -34.65
CA LEU A 16 -6.22 -24.50 -33.52
C LEU A 16 -5.21 -25.03 -32.49
N ILE A 17 -4.14 -25.67 -32.96
CA ILE A 17 -3.07 -26.17 -32.07
C ILE A 17 -2.36 -25.01 -31.38
N VAL A 18 -2.04 -23.93 -32.09
CA VAL A 18 -1.39 -22.74 -31.50
C VAL A 18 -2.25 -22.10 -30.40
N VAL A 19 -3.55 -21.91 -30.66
CA VAL A 19 -4.46 -21.33 -29.66
C VAL A 19 -4.60 -22.24 -28.43
N ALA A 20 -4.65 -23.58 -28.64
CA ALA A 20 -4.69 -24.53 -27.54
C ALA A 20 -3.42 -24.47 -26.67
N ILE A 21 -2.24 -24.39 -27.27
CA ILE A 21 -0.98 -24.27 -26.52
C ILE A 21 -0.92 -22.93 -25.75
N ILE A 22 -1.28 -21.82 -26.41
CA ILE A 22 -1.36 -20.51 -25.73
C ILE A 22 -2.33 -20.55 -24.55
N GLY A 23 -3.49 -21.19 -24.70
CA GLY A 23 -4.47 -21.36 -23.63
C GLY A 23 -3.91 -22.09 -22.42
N ILE A 24 -3.17 -23.17 -22.63
CA ILE A 24 -2.53 -23.94 -21.56
C ILE A 24 -1.47 -23.08 -20.82
N ILE A 25 -0.62 -22.39 -21.58
CA ILE A 25 0.41 -21.50 -20.98
C ILE A 25 -0.25 -20.38 -20.19
N ALA A 26 -1.28 -19.73 -20.75
CA ALA A 26 -2.00 -18.64 -20.11
C ALA A 26 -2.68 -19.10 -18.80
N ALA A 27 -3.27 -20.29 -18.78
CA ALA A 27 -3.94 -20.87 -17.60
C ALA A 27 -2.98 -21.01 -16.40
N ILE A 28 -1.70 -21.29 -16.64
CA ILE A 28 -0.69 -21.41 -15.59
C ILE A 28 -0.04 -20.05 -15.28
N ALA A 29 0.21 -19.23 -16.29
CA ALA A 29 0.97 -17.99 -16.14
C ALA A 29 0.15 -16.87 -15.49
N ILE A 30 -1.15 -16.71 -15.82
CA ILE A 30 -1.98 -15.62 -15.32
C ILE A 30 -2.12 -15.64 -13.79
N PRO A 31 -2.50 -16.75 -13.12
CA PRO A 31 -2.64 -16.75 -11.67
C PRO A 31 -1.31 -16.47 -10.94
N ASN A 32 -0.19 -16.97 -11.45
CA ASN A 32 1.14 -16.73 -10.90
C ASN A 32 1.56 -15.26 -11.05
N LEU A 33 1.26 -14.63 -12.18
CA LEU A 33 1.51 -13.20 -12.40
C LEU A 33 0.71 -12.32 -11.46
N LEU A 34 -0.57 -12.66 -11.24
CA LEU A 34 -1.43 -11.92 -10.31
C LEU A 34 -0.93 -12.02 -8.86
N ALA A 35 -0.49 -13.21 -8.43
CA ALA A 35 0.10 -13.41 -7.11
C ALA A 35 1.39 -12.59 -6.94
N SER A 36 2.28 -12.61 -7.93
CA SER A 36 3.53 -11.83 -7.93
C SER A 36 3.27 -10.33 -7.90
N ARG A 37 2.26 -9.86 -8.65
CA ARG A 37 1.86 -8.44 -8.65
C ARG A 37 1.34 -8.00 -7.28
N ARG A 38 0.50 -8.81 -6.63
CA ARG A 38 0.03 -8.51 -5.26
C ARG A 38 1.19 -8.44 -4.27
N ALA A 39 2.11 -9.40 -4.31
CA ALA A 39 3.29 -9.41 -3.44
C ALA A 39 4.17 -8.17 -3.66
N ALA A 40 4.37 -7.73 -4.90
CA ALA A 40 5.10 -6.51 -5.22
C ALA A 40 4.39 -5.25 -4.70
N ASN A 41 3.07 -5.16 -4.83
CA ASN A 41 2.28 -4.06 -4.29
C ASN A 41 2.39 -4.00 -2.76
N GLU A 42 2.29 -5.14 -2.08
CA GLU A 42 2.41 -5.25 -0.62
C GLU A 42 3.80 -4.83 -0.14
N GLY A 43 4.87 -5.25 -0.82
CA GLY A 43 6.23 -4.81 -0.52
C GLY A 43 6.42 -3.30 -0.69
N SER A 44 5.85 -2.73 -1.76
CA SER A 44 5.83 -1.28 -1.99
C SER A 44 5.04 -0.54 -0.91
N ALA A 45 3.90 -1.08 -0.49
CA ALA A 45 3.09 -0.51 0.58
C ALA A 45 3.85 -0.48 1.91
N GLN A 46 4.51 -1.58 2.30
CA GLN A 46 5.33 -1.63 3.50
C GLN A 46 6.48 -0.60 3.47
N SER A 47 7.15 -0.45 2.33
CA SER A 47 8.18 0.57 2.14
C SER A 47 7.61 1.99 2.30
N SER A 48 6.44 2.24 1.72
CA SER A 48 5.76 3.53 1.83
C SER A 48 5.36 3.85 3.28
N MET A 49 4.88 2.86 4.04
CA MET A 49 4.55 3.02 5.46
C MET A 49 5.79 3.41 6.29
N ARG A 50 6.94 2.77 6.05
CA ARG A 50 8.19 3.16 6.72
C ARG A 50 8.65 4.56 6.32
N THR A 51 8.48 4.94 5.06
CA THR A 51 8.75 6.31 4.58
C THR A 51 7.86 7.31 5.30
N LEU A 52 6.55 7.04 5.45
CA LEU A 52 5.64 7.91 6.18
C LEU A 52 6.07 8.07 7.65
N HIS A 53 6.43 6.98 8.31
CA HIS A 53 6.92 7.04 9.69
C HIS A 53 8.18 7.91 9.84
N SER A 54 9.20 7.70 9.00
CA SER A 54 10.44 8.51 9.05
C SER A 54 10.20 9.97 8.69
N SER A 55 9.29 10.23 7.73
CA SER A 55 8.90 11.60 7.35
C SER A 55 8.16 12.31 8.48
N GLN A 56 7.32 11.60 9.23
CA GLN A 56 6.64 12.15 10.40
C GLN A 56 7.61 12.52 11.53
N ALA A 57 8.59 11.67 11.82
CA ALA A 57 9.63 11.99 12.81
C ALA A 57 10.42 13.24 12.42
N THR A 58 10.75 13.40 11.14
CA THR A 58 11.41 14.59 10.61
C THR A 58 10.49 15.81 10.68
N TYR A 59 9.23 15.68 10.27
CA TYR A 59 8.26 16.78 10.32
C TYR A 59 8.05 17.28 11.75
N GLN A 60 7.82 16.39 12.71
CA GLN A 60 7.63 16.72 14.12
C GLN A 60 8.78 17.55 14.68
N SER A 61 10.03 17.18 14.34
CA SER A 61 11.24 17.85 14.84
C SER A 61 11.57 19.15 14.13
N THR A 62 11.05 19.40 12.93
CA THR A 62 11.38 20.57 12.11
C THR A 62 10.23 21.54 11.96
N SER A 63 9.19 21.18 11.24
CA SER A 63 8.09 22.06 10.82
C SER A 63 6.83 21.90 11.66
N GLY A 64 6.67 20.78 12.36
CA GLY A 64 5.48 20.42 13.12
C GLY A 64 5.39 21.02 14.52
N ASN A 65 6.44 21.70 15.00
CA ASN A 65 6.49 22.22 16.37
C ASN A 65 6.11 21.18 17.44
N GLY A 66 6.63 19.95 17.28
CA GLY A 66 6.31 18.82 18.16
C GLY A 66 5.05 18.03 17.78
N ASN A 67 4.31 18.47 16.78
CA ASN A 67 3.13 17.76 16.27
C ASN A 67 3.44 17.01 14.96
N TYR A 68 2.62 16.02 14.67
CA TYR A 68 2.64 15.29 13.41
C TYR A 68 1.76 15.99 12.37
N GLY A 69 2.04 15.76 11.08
CA GLY A 69 1.34 16.38 9.97
C GLY A 69 0.47 15.40 9.18
N SER A 70 -0.43 15.95 8.38
CA SER A 70 -1.16 15.20 7.36
C SER A 70 -0.24 14.84 6.17
N LEU A 71 -0.72 14.02 5.23
CA LEU A 71 0.00 13.75 3.98
C LEU A 71 0.27 15.05 3.18
N ALA A 72 -0.65 16.02 3.23
CA ALA A 72 -0.48 17.31 2.58
C ALA A 72 0.62 18.15 3.22
N ASP A 73 0.71 18.17 4.56
CA ASP A 73 1.73 18.88 5.30
C ASP A 73 3.13 18.31 5.01
N LEU A 74 3.27 16.98 5.01
CA LEU A 74 4.53 16.31 4.65
C LEU A 74 4.95 16.63 3.21
N ARG A 75 4.00 16.76 2.30
CA ARG A 75 4.26 17.13 0.91
C ARG A 75 4.68 18.59 0.78
N ALA A 76 4.06 19.50 1.53
CA ALA A 76 4.38 20.93 1.52
C ALA A 76 5.86 21.19 1.85
N VAL A 77 6.43 20.38 2.76
CA VAL A 77 7.85 20.43 3.14
C VAL A 77 8.73 19.40 2.38
N GLN A 78 8.19 18.80 1.32
CA GLN A 78 8.89 17.89 0.39
C GLN A 78 9.47 16.62 1.05
N LEU A 79 8.91 16.15 2.14
CA LEU A 79 9.32 14.92 2.82
C LEU A 79 8.77 13.65 2.16
N ILE A 80 7.72 13.76 1.35
CA ILE A 80 7.13 12.65 0.60
C ILE A 80 6.88 13.03 -0.85
N ASP A 81 6.79 12.03 -1.72
CA ASP A 81 6.50 12.21 -3.14
C ASP A 81 5.01 12.56 -3.39
N THR A 82 4.72 13.05 -4.60
CA THR A 82 3.37 13.49 -4.99
C THR A 82 2.36 12.35 -5.00
N GLN A 83 2.78 11.12 -5.35
CA GLN A 83 1.88 9.97 -5.41
C GLN A 83 1.45 9.57 -3.99
N LEU A 84 2.40 9.49 -3.06
CA LEU A 84 2.11 9.15 -1.67
C LEU A 84 1.29 10.25 -0.97
N ALA A 85 1.57 11.52 -1.30
CA ALA A 85 0.77 12.66 -0.84
C ALA A 85 -0.68 12.62 -1.34
N GLY A 86 -0.91 12.11 -2.54
CA GLY A 86 -2.23 11.86 -3.09
C GLY A 86 -2.96 10.67 -2.46
N GLY A 87 -2.32 9.98 -1.53
CA GLY A 87 -2.90 8.84 -0.81
C GLY A 87 -3.03 7.56 -1.63
N VAL A 88 -2.51 7.51 -2.87
CA VAL A 88 -2.62 6.31 -3.72
C VAL A 88 -1.28 5.97 -4.35
N LYS A 89 -0.75 4.80 -4.05
CA LYS A 89 0.52 4.32 -4.62
C LYS A 89 0.54 2.80 -4.70
N SER A 90 0.99 2.26 -5.84
CA SER A 90 1.20 0.83 -6.06
C SER A 90 -0.02 -0.05 -5.69
N GLY A 91 -1.24 0.40 -6.03
CA GLY A 91 -2.46 -0.34 -5.73
C GLY A 91 -2.89 -0.35 -4.26
N TYR A 92 -2.36 0.58 -3.45
CA TYR A 92 -2.75 0.82 -2.07
C TYR A 92 -3.23 2.24 -1.87
N ASN A 93 -4.24 2.40 -1.00
CA ASN A 93 -4.71 3.69 -0.49
C ASN A 93 -4.06 3.91 0.88
N PHE A 94 -3.49 5.10 1.07
CA PHE A 94 -2.84 5.51 2.31
C PHE A 94 -3.63 6.61 2.97
N THR A 95 -3.89 6.45 4.26
CA THR A 95 -4.50 7.46 5.11
C THR A 95 -3.56 7.79 6.26
N MET A 96 -3.67 8.99 6.78
CA MET A 96 -2.92 9.44 7.94
C MET A 96 -3.82 10.26 8.85
N ALA A 97 -3.84 9.88 10.13
CA ALA A 97 -4.63 10.52 11.17
C ALA A 97 -3.70 11.08 12.25
N PRO A 98 -3.19 12.31 12.11
CA PRO A 98 -2.43 12.98 13.14
C PRO A 98 -3.37 13.50 14.24
N VAL A 99 -2.94 13.38 15.50
CA VAL A 99 -3.60 13.95 16.69
C VAL A 99 -2.60 14.91 17.33
N ALA A 100 -2.96 16.17 17.44
CA ALA A 100 -2.10 17.18 18.02
C ALA A 100 -1.92 16.96 19.54
N ALA A 101 -0.77 17.38 20.06
CA ALA A 101 -0.55 17.45 21.49
C ALA A 101 -1.55 18.40 22.14
N THR A 102 -2.04 18.02 23.33
CA THR A 102 -2.83 18.94 24.16
C THR A 102 -1.95 19.51 25.26
N LEU A 103 -2.05 20.83 25.42
CA LEU A 103 -1.30 21.58 26.41
C LEU A 103 -2.24 22.11 27.49
N ASP A 104 -1.74 22.20 28.71
CA ASP A 104 -2.40 22.92 29.78
C ASP A 104 -2.45 24.42 29.46
N ALA A 105 -3.64 25.00 29.47
CA ALA A 105 -3.85 26.39 29.07
C ALA A 105 -3.16 27.41 29.99
N THR A 106 -2.84 27.02 31.23
CA THR A 106 -2.26 27.90 32.25
C THR A 106 -0.73 27.75 32.32
N THR A 107 -0.25 26.52 32.26
CA THR A 107 1.16 26.20 32.48
C THR A 107 1.93 25.93 31.21
N GLY A 108 1.25 25.68 30.07
CA GLY A 108 1.85 25.23 28.81
C GLY A 108 2.43 23.81 28.87
N ALA A 109 2.21 23.07 29.96
CA ALA A 109 2.69 21.72 30.09
C ALA A 109 1.93 20.77 29.14
N ILE A 110 2.61 19.75 28.62
CA ILE A 110 1.98 18.74 27.76
C ILE A 110 1.09 17.83 28.63
N ILE A 111 -0.23 17.88 28.38
CA ILE A 111 -1.21 16.99 29.00
C ILE A 111 -1.26 15.66 28.25
N SER A 112 -1.25 15.70 26.90
CA SER A 112 -1.23 14.55 26.04
C SER A 112 -0.25 14.77 24.89
N PRO A 113 0.67 13.84 24.61
CA PRO A 113 1.61 13.97 23.52
C PRO A 113 0.88 13.91 22.17
N ALA A 114 1.52 14.45 21.13
CA ALA A 114 1.07 14.25 19.76
C ALA A 114 1.18 12.78 19.37
N LEU A 115 0.18 12.29 18.63
CA LEU A 115 0.13 10.93 18.12
C LEU A 115 -0.16 10.95 16.62
N PHE A 116 0.14 9.86 15.92
CA PHE A 116 -0.41 9.62 14.59
C PHE A 116 -0.62 8.13 14.35
N THR A 117 -1.54 7.83 13.47
CA THR A 117 -1.63 6.52 12.82
C THR A 117 -1.59 6.71 11.32
N ALA A 118 -0.86 5.84 10.64
CA ALA A 118 -0.93 5.73 9.19
C ALA A 118 -1.45 4.34 8.83
N THR A 119 -2.34 4.28 7.85
CA THR A 119 -2.93 3.03 7.36
C THR A 119 -2.72 2.91 5.86
N GLY A 120 -2.39 1.70 5.40
CA GLY A 120 -2.33 1.34 4.00
C GLY A 120 -3.26 0.18 3.70
N VAL A 121 -4.30 0.41 2.90
CA VAL A 121 -5.29 -0.62 2.52
C VAL A 121 -5.22 -0.89 1.01
N PRO A 122 -5.44 -2.14 0.55
CA PRO A 122 -5.54 -2.42 -0.88
C PRO A 122 -6.62 -1.57 -1.54
N SER A 123 -6.32 -0.93 -2.68
CA SER A 123 -7.30 -0.15 -3.45
C SER A 123 -8.44 -1.02 -3.96
N GLN A 124 -8.15 -2.31 -4.22
CA GLN A 124 -9.12 -3.34 -4.56
C GLN A 124 -8.95 -4.51 -3.59
N ALA A 125 -9.79 -4.54 -2.55
CA ALA A 125 -9.77 -5.56 -1.50
C ALA A 125 -10.51 -6.83 -1.88
N THR A 126 -11.49 -6.76 -2.82
CA THR A 126 -12.29 -7.90 -3.25
C THR A 126 -11.43 -8.96 -3.94
N ALA A 127 -11.56 -10.19 -3.49
CA ALA A 127 -10.86 -11.33 -4.08
C ALA A 127 -11.16 -11.46 -5.58
N GLY A 128 -10.13 -11.73 -6.39
CA GLY A 128 -10.26 -11.88 -7.84
C GLY A 128 -9.04 -11.36 -8.59
N VAL A 129 -9.20 -11.24 -9.91
CA VAL A 129 -8.12 -10.80 -10.83
C VAL A 129 -7.72 -9.34 -10.64
N THR A 130 -8.62 -8.51 -10.11
CA THR A 130 -8.38 -7.08 -9.86
C THR A 130 -7.82 -6.78 -8.48
N GLN A 131 -7.79 -7.77 -7.56
CA GLN A 131 -7.30 -7.57 -6.20
C GLN A 131 -5.85 -7.09 -6.19
N THR A 132 -5.59 -5.97 -5.49
CA THR A 132 -4.27 -5.33 -5.48
C THR A 132 -3.38 -5.77 -4.32
N GLY A 133 -3.96 -6.34 -3.26
CA GLY A 133 -3.24 -6.89 -2.11
C GLY A 133 -4.15 -7.75 -1.24
N THR A 134 -3.56 -8.55 -0.37
CA THR A 134 -4.23 -9.48 0.55
C THR A 134 -4.06 -9.08 2.01
N ARG A 135 -3.43 -7.96 2.29
CA ARG A 135 -3.13 -7.47 3.64
C ARG A 135 -3.29 -5.96 3.71
N ARG A 136 -3.80 -5.44 4.83
CA ARG A 136 -3.70 -4.02 5.19
C ARG A 136 -2.58 -3.83 6.21
N PHE A 137 -2.02 -2.63 6.26
CA PHE A 137 -0.88 -2.27 7.09
C PHE A 137 -1.20 -1.06 7.93
N GLY A 138 -0.70 -1.03 9.18
CA GLY A 138 -0.79 0.11 10.09
C GLY A 138 0.56 0.41 10.73
N ILE A 139 0.85 1.68 10.97
CA ILE A 139 2.02 2.13 11.73
C ILE A 139 1.66 3.34 12.58
N ASP A 140 2.25 3.44 13.76
CA ASP A 140 2.06 4.54 14.70
C ASP A 140 3.35 5.35 14.94
N GLN A 141 3.26 6.31 15.83
CA GLN A 141 4.38 7.17 16.25
C GLN A 141 5.52 6.41 16.95
N SER A 142 5.23 5.28 17.56
CA SER A 142 6.22 4.43 18.25
C SER A 142 6.98 3.52 17.29
N GLY A 143 6.55 3.46 16.03
CA GLY A 143 7.10 2.57 15.02
C GLY A 143 6.53 1.15 15.09
N ASN A 144 5.47 0.94 15.88
CA ASN A 144 4.73 -0.32 15.88
C ASN A 144 4.14 -0.54 14.50
N PHE A 145 4.55 -1.59 13.83
CA PHE A 145 4.10 -1.90 12.48
C PHE A 145 3.25 -3.17 12.49
N VAL A 146 1.97 -3.04 12.15
CA VAL A 146 0.99 -4.14 12.21
C VAL A 146 0.46 -4.51 10.83
N VAL A 147 -0.02 -5.73 10.72
CA VAL A 147 -0.68 -6.28 9.55
C VAL A 147 -1.97 -6.98 9.92
N ASP A 148 -2.97 -6.85 9.08
CA ASP A 148 -4.19 -7.66 9.10
C ASP A 148 -4.43 -8.24 7.70
N ALA A 149 -4.64 -9.55 7.63
CA ALA A 149 -4.90 -10.29 6.39
C ALA A 149 -6.38 -10.74 6.25
N VAL A 150 -7.23 -10.35 7.18
CA VAL A 150 -8.64 -10.72 7.19
C VAL A 150 -9.52 -9.52 6.89
N THR A 151 -9.32 -8.42 7.62
CA THR A 151 -10.02 -7.17 7.36
C THR A 151 -9.15 -6.33 6.44
N LEU A 152 -9.56 -6.17 5.18
CA LEU A 152 -8.76 -5.48 4.16
C LEU A 152 -9.21 -4.04 3.92
N THR A 153 -10.17 -3.55 4.68
CA THR A 153 -10.76 -2.20 4.55
C THR A 153 -10.79 -1.49 5.90
N GLY A 154 -10.89 -0.17 5.87
CA GLY A 154 -10.92 0.67 7.07
C GLY A 154 -9.52 0.97 7.64
N ASP A 155 -9.45 2.07 8.38
CA ASP A 155 -8.22 2.53 9.01
C ASP A 155 -7.96 1.78 10.33
N PHE A 156 -6.70 1.70 10.72
CA PHE A 156 -6.32 1.25 12.06
C PHE A 156 -6.51 2.38 13.08
N THR A 157 -6.97 2.03 14.26
CA THR A 157 -6.94 2.92 15.42
C THR A 157 -5.60 2.80 16.18
N VAL A 158 -5.26 3.78 17.01
CA VAL A 158 -4.08 3.73 17.88
C VAL A 158 -4.10 2.47 18.74
N GLY A 159 -5.23 2.14 19.36
CA GLY A 159 -5.36 0.96 20.21
C GLY A 159 -5.16 -0.37 19.48
N GLU A 160 -5.56 -0.48 18.22
CA GLU A 160 -5.33 -1.68 17.40
C GLU A 160 -3.86 -1.86 17.03
N ILE A 161 -3.09 -0.77 16.92
CA ILE A 161 -1.65 -0.82 16.62
C ILE A 161 -0.84 -1.07 17.89
N ASP A 162 -1.15 -0.39 19.01
CA ASP A 162 -0.42 -0.53 20.26
C ASP A 162 -0.60 -1.91 20.92
N ALA A 163 -1.82 -2.45 20.84
CA ALA A 163 -2.17 -3.75 21.42
C ALA A 163 -2.97 -4.58 20.40
N PRO A 164 -2.32 -5.14 19.38
CA PRO A 164 -3.02 -5.88 18.34
C PRO A 164 -3.69 -7.14 18.89
N THR A 165 -4.95 -7.34 18.51
CA THR A 165 -5.76 -8.48 18.91
C THR A 165 -6.35 -9.19 17.70
N GLY A 166 -6.74 -10.44 17.88
CA GLY A 166 -7.39 -11.23 16.82
C GLY A 166 -6.46 -11.51 15.64
N ASN A 167 -6.79 -10.98 14.46
CA ASN A 167 -6.06 -11.20 13.21
C ASN A 167 -4.94 -10.18 12.96
N ILE A 168 -4.88 -9.14 13.78
CA ILE A 168 -3.85 -8.10 13.68
C ILE A 168 -2.57 -8.60 14.33
N LYS A 169 -1.45 -8.47 13.66
CA LYS A 169 -0.14 -8.95 14.13
C LYS A 169 0.93 -7.92 13.86
N PHE A 170 1.93 -7.84 14.75
CA PHE A 170 3.15 -7.07 14.47
C PHE A 170 3.94 -7.65 13.29
N ILE A 171 4.53 -6.77 12.50
CA ILE A 171 5.50 -7.14 11.46
C ILE A 171 6.91 -6.78 11.95
N GLY A 172 7.72 -7.81 12.10
CA GLY A 172 9.16 -7.66 12.27
C GLY A 172 9.59 -7.07 13.61
N ASN A 173 9.49 -7.87 14.64
CA ASN A 173 10.41 -7.86 15.78
C ASN A 173 11.32 -9.05 15.66
#